data_83ab92ec6a6aeb2e169f9fbacaa923c9
#
_entry.id   83ab92ec6a6aeb2e169f9fbacaa923c9
#
_cell.length_a   1.000
_cell.length_b   1.000
_cell.length_c   1.000
_cell.angle_alpha   90.00
_cell.angle_beta   90.00
_cell.angle_gamma   90.00
#
_symmetry.space_group_name_H-M   'P 1'
#
loop_
_entity.id
_entity.type
_entity.pdbx_description
1 polymer ?
#
loop_
_entity_poly.entity_id
_entity_poly.type
_entity_poly.pdbx_seq_one_letter_code
_entity_poly.pdbx_strand_id
1 'polypeptide(L)'
;MDRIAEAFVWPVRDPDWLTKILIIGLINVIPIVGAINGLGWMLASMDRLRSGEEKLAPANFSYLGRGARVFVVYLIYGLALVALGLLPYIPAIAIAVSQNHTNGNAGLIGLALLLNLVAFAIFTLGSLLLTFMLPALILATDRGGIAAGLRVGDVLRRSTANPMNTLIAGLMLIAASFVSSLGVIACFVGVFFTAAYALAMQAWIIRSFEIGSAAPKAG
;
A
#
# COMPACT_ATOMS: atom_id res chain seq x y z
N MET A 1 -15.47 -1.93 -17.50
CA MET A 1 -15.87 -1.49 -16.14
C MET A 1 -16.12 -2.67 -15.20
N ASP A 2 -16.43 -3.84 -15.70
CA ASP A 2 -16.74 -5.03 -14.88
C ASP A 2 -15.59 -5.48 -13.98
N ARG A 3 -14.35 -5.26 -14.41
CA ARG A 3 -13.15 -5.63 -13.62
C ARG A 3 -12.96 -4.86 -12.30
N ILE A 4 -13.50 -3.64 -12.17
CA ILE A 4 -13.34 -2.84 -10.95
C ILE A 4 -14.23 -3.40 -9.84
N ALA A 5 -15.49 -3.71 -10.14
CA ALA A 5 -16.42 -4.29 -9.20
C ALA A 5 -15.98 -5.69 -8.73
N GLU A 6 -15.32 -6.46 -9.60
CA GLU A 6 -14.82 -7.79 -9.28
C GLU A 6 -13.79 -7.80 -8.14
N ALA A 7 -12.94 -6.78 -8.01
CA ALA A 7 -11.99 -6.70 -6.91
C ALA A 7 -12.67 -6.71 -5.53
N PHE A 8 -13.87 -6.14 -5.45
CA PHE A 8 -14.65 -6.10 -4.21
C PHE A 8 -15.41 -7.40 -3.93
N VAL A 9 -15.74 -8.14 -4.95
CA VAL A 9 -16.64 -9.31 -4.84
C VAL A 9 -15.87 -10.64 -4.87
N TRP A 10 -14.71 -10.69 -5.55
CA TRP A 10 -14.00 -11.95 -5.73
C TRP A 10 -13.64 -12.67 -4.40
N PRO A 11 -13.29 -11.97 -3.28
CA PRO A 11 -12.97 -12.71 -2.05
C PRO A 11 -14.15 -13.54 -1.54
N VAL A 12 -15.39 -13.07 -1.72
CA VAL A 12 -16.60 -13.77 -1.26
C VAL A 12 -17.03 -14.93 -2.17
N ARG A 13 -16.38 -15.11 -3.32
CA ARG A 13 -16.60 -16.30 -4.17
C ARG A 13 -15.97 -17.57 -3.59
N ASP A 14 -15.00 -17.42 -2.71
CA ASP A 14 -14.42 -18.56 -1.98
C ASP A 14 -15.42 -19.04 -0.91
N PRO A 15 -15.85 -20.32 -0.90
CA PRO A 15 -16.78 -20.83 0.11
C PRO A 15 -16.31 -20.59 1.55
N ASP A 16 -15.00 -20.62 1.79
CA ASP A 16 -14.37 -20.48 3.09
C ASP A 16 -13.86 -19.05 3.39
N TRP A 17 -14.25 -18.06 2.57
CA TRP A 17 -13.71 -16.71 2.65
C TRP A 17 -13.78 -16.10 4.04
N LEU A 18 -14.91 -16.26 4.74
CA LEU A 18 -15.11 -15.68 6.06
C LEU A 18 -14.12 -16.26 7.07
N THR A 19 -13.96 -17.59 7.09
CA THR A 19 -13.02 -18.28 7.98
C THR A 19 -11.59 -17.83 7.69
N LYS A 20 -11.21 -17.72 6.41
CA LYS A 20 -9.86 -17.28 6.01
C LYS A 20 -9.60 -15.83 6.40
N ILE A 21 -10.55 -14.92 6.19
CA ILE A 21 -10.45 -13.52 6.59
C ILE A 21 -10.37 -13.40 8.12
N LEU A 22 -11.15 -14.17 8.87
CA LEU A 22 -11.11 -14.17 10.33
C LEU A 22 -9.74 -14.64 10.85
N ILE A 23 -9.19 -15.72 10.31
CA ILE A 23 -7.88 -16.24 10.73
C ILE A 23 -6.78 -15.23 10.40
N ILE A 24 -6.75 -14.69 9.18
CA ILE A 24 -5.75 -13.66 8.79
C ILE A 24 -5.95 -12.38 9.61
N GLY A 25 -7.19 -11.98 9.88
CA GLY A 25 -7.50 -10.86 10.76
C GLY A 25 -6.94 -11.06 12.17
N LEU A 26 -7.11 -12.25 12.76
CA LEU A 26 -6.52 -12.59 14.06
C LEU A 26 -5.00 -12.57 14.03
N ILE A 27 -4.39 -13.07 12.95
CA ILE A 27 -2.93 -12.99 12.76
C ILE A 27 -2.48 -11.53 12.68
N ASN A 28 -3.24 -10.66 12.03
CA ASN A 28 -2.93 -9.23 11.91
C ASN A 28 -2.97 -8.47 13.25
N VAL A 29 -3.58 -9.02 14.29
CA VAL A 29 -3.52 -8.47 15.66
C VAL A 29 -2.08 -8.47 16.19
N ILE A 30 -1.22 -9.36 15.71
CA ILE A 30 0.20 -9.41 16.10
C ILE A 30 0.94 -8.32 15.31
N PRO A 31 1.39 -7.21 15.94
CA PRO A 31 2.04 -6.11 15.23
C PRO A 31 3.25 -6.62 14.44
N ILE A 32 3.50 -6.02 13.28
CA ILE A 32 4.61 -6.33 12.36
C ILE A 32 4.51 -7.75 11.79
N VAL A 33 4.49 -8.80 12.64
CA VAL A 33 4.44 -10.20 12.18
C VAL A 33 3.17 -10.48 11.39
N GLY A 34 2.03 -9.99 11.88
CA GLY A 34 0.75 -10.11 11.18
C GLY A 34 0.76 -9.38 9.82
N ALA A 35 1.27 -8.15 9.79
CA ALA A 35 1.39 -7.39 8.55
C ALA A 35 2.30 -8.11 7.52
N ILE A 36 3.43 -8.64 7.97
CA ILE A 36 4.34 -9.44 7.13
C ILE A 36 3.62 -10.66 6.59
N ASN A 37 2.95 -11.44 7.45
CA ASN A 37 2.23 -12.63 7.04
C ASN A 37 1.08 -12.29 6.08
N GLY A 38 0.34 -11.24 6.37
CA GLY A 38 -0.76 -10.75 5.52
C GLY A 38 -0.31 -10.38 4.11
N LEU A 39 0.83 -9.67 3.97
CA LEU A 39 1.42 -9.38 2.66
C LEU A 39 1.80 -10.67 1.91
N GLY A 40 2.38 -11.64 2.60
CA GLY A 40 2.72 -12.93 2.00
C GLY A 40 1.49 -13.74 1.60
N TRP A 41 0.43 -13.72 2.42
CA TRP A 41 -0.86 -14.34 2.11
C TRP A 41 -1.55 -13.69 0.91
N MET A 42 -1.48 -12.36 0.79
CA MET A 42 -1.95 -11.62 -0.39
C MET A 42 -1.25 -12.14 -1.66
N LEU A 43 0.08 -12.31 -1.62
CA LEU A 43 0.84 -12.83 -2.76
C LEU A 43 0.46 -14.28 -3.08
N ALA A 44 0.23 -15.13 -2.07
CA ALA A 44 -0.22 -16.50 -2.26
C ALA A 44 -1.65 -16.56 -2.86
N SER A 45 -2.52 -15.63 -2.47
CA SER A 45 -3.85 -15.49 -3.07
C SER A 45 -3.77 -15.02 -4.52
N MET A 46 -2.82 -14.13 -4.84
CA MET A 46 -2.53 -13.73 -6.23
C MET A 46 -2.04 -14.92 -7.07
N ASP A 47 -1.25 -15.84 -6.50
CA ASP A 47 -0.81 -17.04 -7.24
C ASP A 47 -1.98 -17.97 -7.59
N ARG A 48 -2.97 -18.09 -6.71
CA ARG A 48 -4.21 -18.83 -7.03
C ARG A 48 -4.97 -18.19 -8.19
N LEU A 49 -5.06 -16.86 -8.20
CA LEU A 49 -5.62 -16.14 -9.35
C LEU A 49 -4.78 -16.34 -10.64
N ARG A 50 -3.46 -16.51 -10.53
CA ARG A 50 -2.58 -16.83 -11.67
C ARG A 50 -2.82 -18.24 -12.21
N SER A 51 -3.14 -19.19 -11.34
CA SER A 51 -3.50 -20.56 -11.73
C SER A 51 -4.95 -20.72 -12.21
N GLY A 52 -5.73 -19.64 -12.21
CA GLY A 52 -7.15 -19.67 -12.60
C GLY A 52 -8.11 -20.10 -11.48
N GLU A 53 -7.62 -20.21 -10.25
CA GLU A 53 -8.45 -20.53 -9.11
C GLU A 53 -9.02 -19.25 -8.47
N GLU A 54 -10.33 -19.10 -8.47
CA GLU A 54 -11.02 -17.99 -7.79
C GLU A 54 -11.20 -18.26 -6.29
N LYS A 55 -10.11 -18.66 -5.60
CA LYS A 55 -10.09 -18.98 -4.18
C LYS A 55 -8.95 -18.26 -3.47
N LEU A 56 -9.19 -17.84 -2.23
CA LEU A 56 -8.17 -17.30 -1.35
C LEU A 56 -7.14 -18.39 -0.98
N ALA A 57 -5.90 -18.00 -0.72
CA ALA A 57 -4.91 -18.92 -0.18
C ALA A 57 -5.33 -19.43 1.20
N PRO A 58 -4.86 -20.62 1.64
CA PRO A 58 -5.10 -21.09 3.00
C PRO A 58 -4.64 -20.08 4.04
N ALA A 59 -5.43 -19.88 5.10
CA ALA A 59 -5.08 -18.93 6.15
C ALA A 59 -4.19 -19.60 7.20
N ASN A 60 -2.91 -19.26 7.22
CA ASN A 60 -1.93 -19.76 8.17
C ASN A 60 -0.71 -18.82 8.28
N PHE A 61 0.31 -19.19 9.08
CA PHE A 61 1.54 -18.43 9.28
C PHE A 61 2.68 -18.74 8.28
N SER A 62 2.45 -19.52 7.24
CA SER A 62 3.53 -19.99 6.36
C SER A 62 4.05 -18.93 5.37
N TYR A 63 3.48 -17.74 5.35
CA TYR A 63 3.78 -16.72 4.34
C TYR A 63 4.79 -15.65 4.78
N LEU A 64 5.35 -15.77 5.99
CA LEU A 64 6.27 -14.78 6.57
C LEU A 64 7.48 -14.48 5.67
N GLY A 65 8.14 -15.52 5.13
CA GLY A 65 9.35 -15.33 4.33
C GLY A 65 9.11 -14.56 3.04
N ARG A 66 7.96 -14.79 2.38
CA ARG A 66 7.59 -14.07 1.15
C ARG A 66 7.10 -12.66 1.47
N GLY A 67 6.28 -12.51 2.51
CA GLY A 67 5.78 -11.22 2.96
C GLY A 67 6.88 -10.29 3.47
N ALA A 68 7.91 -10.84 4.13
CA ALA A 68 9.04 -10.06 4.65
C ALA A 68 9.79 -9.31 3.54
N ARG A 69 9.92 -9.89 2.35
CA ARG A 69 10.59 -9.22 1.21
C ARG A 69 9.83 -7.95 0.79
N VAL A 70 8.52 -8.05 0.67
CA VAL A 70 7.66 -6.93 0.32
C VAL A 70 7.63 -5.92 1.45
N PHE A 71 7.51 -6.37 2.71
CA PHE A 71 7.52 -5.52 3.88
C PHE A 71 8.79 -4.67 3.99
N VAL A 72 9.97 -5.27 3.79
CA VAL A 72 11.26 -4.56 3.82
C VAL A 72 11.31 -3.48 2.74
N VAL A 73 10.87 -3.79 1.53
CA VAL A 73 10.83 -2.79 0.46
C VAL A 73 9.87 -1.65 0.81
N TYR A 74 8.68 -1.95 1.32
CA TYR A 74 7.73 -0.95 1.82
C TYR A 74 8.32 -0.07 2.92
N LEU A 75 9.00 -0.69 3.88
CA LEU A 75 9.63 0.01 5.00
C LEU A 75 10.70 1.00 4.48
N ILE A 76 11.53 0.58 3.54
CA ILE A 76 12.58 1.44 2.97
C ILE A 76 11.96 2.65 2.24
N TYR A 77 10.96 2.44 1.38
CA TYR A 77 10.28 3.55 0.70
C TYR A 77 9.54 4.47 1.68
N GLY A 78 8.89 3.88 2.68
CA GLY A 78 8.22 4.65 3.74
C GLY A 78 9.19 5.50 4.55
N LEU A 79 10.32 4.92 4.98
CA LEU A 79 11.37 5.64 5.71
C LEU A 79 12.00 6.76 4.85
N ALA A 80 12.23 6.51 3.57
CA ALA A 80 12.73 7.53 2.65
C ALA A 80 11.74 8.71 2.53
N LEU A 81 10.43 8.43 2.41
CA LEU A 81 9.40 9.46 2.36
C LEU A 81 9.35 10.25 3.67
N VAL A 82 9.41 9.57 4.81
CA VAL A 82 9.45 10.21 6.13
C VAL A 82 10.68 11.10 6.26
N ALA A 83 11.85 10.60 5.89
CA ALA A 83 13.10 11.39 5.94
C ALA A 83 13.01 12.66 5.08
N LEU A 84 12.48 12.55 3.85
CA LEU A 84 12.28 13.70 2.97
C LEU A 84 11.29 14.72 3.54
N GLY A 85 10.20 14.28 4.14
CA GLY A 85 9.19 15.16 4.74
C GLY A 85 9.69 15.84 6.02
N LEU A 86 10.55 15.17 6.79
CA LEU A 86 11.14 15.74 8.00
C LEU A 86 12.12 16.88 7.73
N LEU A 87 12.75 16.92 6.55
CA LEU A 87 13.70 18.00 6.20
C LEU A 87 13.08 19.40 6.33
N PRO A 88 11.91 19.71 5.76
CA PRO A 88 11.26 21.01 5.99
C PRO A 88 10.47 21.04 7.31
N TYR A 89 10.01 19.91 7.84
CA TYR A 89 9.13 19.85 8.99
C TYR A 89 9.87 20.19 10.31
N ILE A 90 11.08 19.68 10.51
CA ILE A 90 11.88 19.93 11.72
C ILE A 90 12.19 21.43 11.90
N PRO A 91 12.74 22.17 10.91
CA PRO A 91 12.97 23.60 11.07
C PRO A 91 11.66 24.38 11.22
N ALA A 92 10.55 23.95 10.59
CA ALA A 92 9.26 24.58 10.79
C ALA A 92 8.81 24.55 12.25
N ILE A 93 8.91 23.39 12.91
CA ILE A 93 8.59 23.25 14.34
C ILE A 93 9.55 24.07 15.19
N ALA A 94 10.85 24.03 14.91
CA ALA A 94 11.85 24.77 15.70
C ALA A 94 11.55 26.29 15.67
N ILE A 95 11.21 26.84 14.50
CA ILE A 95 10.80 28.22 14.36
C ILE A 95 9.49 28.47 15.13
N ALA A 96 8.47 27.65 14.97
CA ALA A 96 7.18 27.81 15.63
C ALA A 96 7.33 27.83 17.16
N VAL A 97 8.12 26.92 17.72
CA VAL A 97 8.38 26.87 19.17
C VAL A 97 9.14 28.11 19.64
N SER A 98 10.15 28.58 18.89
CA SER A 98 10.91 29.78 19.27
C SER A 98 10.05 31.06 19.30
N GLN A 99 9.04 31.15 18.43
CA GLN A 99 8.14 32.31 18.36
C GLN A 99 7.08 32.32 19.47
N ASN A 100 6.78 31.21 20.11
CA ASN A 100 5.86 31.15 21.25
C ASN A 100 6.40 31.85 22.53
N HIS A 101 7.70 32.07 22.61
CA HIS A 101 8.37 32.68 23.75
C HIS A 101 8.78 34.15 23.51
N THR A 102 8.50 34.71 22.35
CA THR A 102 8.85 36.08 21.96
C THR A 102 7.63 36.80 21.37
N ASN A 103 7.72 38.13 21.21
CA ASN A 103 6.68 38.93 20.51
C ASN A 103 6.67 38.61 19.01
N GLY A 104 6.39 37.39 18.65
CA GLY A 104 6.34 36.73 17.38
C GLY A 104 6.71 37.56 16.12
N ASN A 105 7.80 37.21 15.46
CA ASN A 105 8.17 37.81 14.19
C ASN A 105 7.28 37.26 13.06
N ALA A 106 6.43 38.09 12.45
CA ALA A 106 5.49 37.68 11.39
C ALA A 106 6.22 37.00 10.20
N GLY A 107 7.42 37.42 9.87
CA GLY A 107 8.22 36.79 8.79
C GLY A 107 8.65 35.37 9.14
N LEU A 108 9.07 35.12 10.38
CA LEU A 108 9.45 33.78 10.83
C LEU A 108 8.22 32.85 10.95
N ILE A 109 7.10 33.37 11.40
CA ILE A 109 5.84 32.63 11.43
C ILE A 109 5.42 32.25 10.00
N GLY A 110 5.50 33.19 9.06
CA GLY A 110 5.23 32.94 7.64
C GLY A 110 6.15 31.87 7.04
N LEU A 111 7.46 31.90 7.39
CA LEU A 111 8.42 30.88 6.97
C LEU A 111 8.07 29.50 7.56
N ALA A 112 7.73 29.42 8.83
CA ALA A 112 7.32 28.14 9.46
C ALA A 112 6.08 27.55 8.78
N LEU A 113 5.08 28.36 8.47
CA LEU A 113 3.89 27.94 7.74
C LEU A 113 4.23 27.43 6.34
N LEU A 114 5.11 28.14 5.60
CA LEU A 114 5.56 27.71 4.28
C LEU A 114 6.27 26.35 4.33
N LEU A 115 7.20 26.17 5.28
CA LEU A 115 7.90 24.91 5.48
C LEU A 115 6.96 23.76 5.86
N ASN A 116 5.95 24.02 6.70
CA ASN A 116 4.90 23.04 7.01
C ASN A 116 4.08 22.66 5.76
N LEU A 117 3.74 23.63 4.92
CA LEU A 117 3.02 23.38 3.67
C LEU A 117 3.86 22.52 2.72
N VAL A 118 5.17 22.80 2.62
CA VAL A 118 6.10 21.99 1.83
C VAL A 118 6.19 20.55 2.38
N ALA A 119 6.32 20.39 3.70
CA ALA A 119 6.32 19.07 4.33
C ALA A 119 5.02 18.30 4.04
N PHE A 120 3.88 18.96 4.20
CA PHE A 120 2.57 18.39 3.90
C PHE A 120 2.46 17.97 2.42
N ALA A 121 2.94 18.81 1.50
CA ALA A 121 2.96 18.48 0.08
C ALA A 121 3.84 17.25 -0.21
N ILE A 122 5.04 17.17 0.39
CA ILE A 122 5.93 16.00 0.24
C ILE A 122 5.24 14.73 0.73
N PHE A 123 4.63 14.74 1.92
CA PHE A 123 3.93 13.56 2.46
C PHE A 123 2.73 13.17 1.60
N THR A 124 1.92 14.14 1.20
CA THR A 124 0.69 13.87 0.42
C THR A 124 1.03 13.38 -0.99
N LEU A 125 1.85 14.11 -1.72
CA LEU A 125 2.22 13.74 -3.09
C LEU A 125 3.10 12.49 -3.12
N GLY A 126 4.01 12.35 -2.16
CA GLY A 126 4.87 11.18 -2.03
C GLY A 126 4.08 9.91 -1.70
N SER A 127 3.14 9.96 -0.76
CA SER A 127 2.28 8.81 -0.44
C SER A 127 1.38 8.42 -1.61
N LEU A 128 0.85 9.42 -2.32
CA LEU A 128 0.05 9.20 -3.52
C LEU A 128 0.89 8.53 -4.61
N LEU A 129 2.08 9.05 -4.88
CA LEU A 129 3.02 8.47 -5.85
C LEU A 129 3.36 7.01 -5.49
N LEU A 130 3.68 6.74 -4.22
CA LEU A 130 3.94 5.37 -3.75
C LEU A 130 2.73 4.46 -3.97
N THR A 131 1.51 4.93 -3.71
CA THR A 131 0.29 4.15 -3.93
C THR A 131 0.13 3.75 -5.40
N PHE A 132 0.37 4.67 -6.33
CA PHE A 132 0.31 4.36 -7.76
C PHE A 132 1.46 3.45 -8.23
N MET A 133 2.63 3.54 -7.63
CA MET A 133 3.77 2.65 -7.94
C MET A 133 3.64 1.27 -7.31
N LEU A 134 2.75 1.10 -6.33
CA LEU A 134 2.64 -0.09 -5.50
C LEU A 134 2.49 -1.39 -6.27
N PRO A 135 1.60 -1.53 -7.27
CA PRO A 135 1.45 -2.78 -8.01
C PRO A 135 2.74 -3.18 -8.73
N ALA A 136 3.43 -2.23 -9.35
CA ALA A 136 4.70 -2.47 -10.02
C ALA A 136 5.82 -2.85 -9.03
N LEU A 137 5.85 -2.20 -7.85
CA LEU A 137 6.79 -2.47 -6.78
C LEU A 137 6.61 -3.88 -6.20
N ILE A 138 5.38 -4.27 -5.90
CA ILE A 138 5.07 -5.61 -5.38
C ILE A 138 5.47 -6.69 -6.40
N LEU A 139 5.11 -6.52 -7.68
CA LEU A 139 5.46 -7.45 -8.74
C LEU A 139 6.98 -7.54 -8.97
N ALA A 140 7.69 -6.42 -8.88
CA ALA A 140 9.15 -6.40 -8.99
C ALA A 140 9.80 -7.17 -7.83
N THR A 141 9.31 -6.92 -6.60
CA THR A 141 9.81 -7.59 -5.39
C THR A 141 9.48 -9.07 -5.37
N ASP A 142 8.28 -9.44 -5.77
CA ASP A 142 7.83 -10.84 -5.80
C ASP A 142 8.66 -11.69 -6.77
N ARG A 143 8.99 -11.16 -7.95
CA ARG A 143 9.74 -11.87 -9.00
C ARG A 143 11.25 -11.81 -8.82
N GLY A 144 11.78 -10.68 -8.38
CA GLY A 144 13.24 -10.44 -8.35
C GLY A 144 13.80 -10.15 -6.96
N GLY A 145 13.01 -10.34 -5.90
CA GLY A 145 13.43 -10.10 -4.51
C GLY A 145 13.55 -8.61 -4.17
N ILE A 146 14.11 -8.34 -2.98
CA ILE A 146 14.24 -6.98 -2.42
C ILE A 146 15.01 -6.05 -3.37
N ALA A 147 16.13 -6.53 -3.93
CA ALA A 147 16.95 -5.72 -4.82
C ALA A 147 16.21 -5.22 -6.07
N ALA A 148 15.31 -6.03 -6.62
CA ALA A 148 14.48 -5.64 -7.77
C ALA A 148 13.40 -4.61 -7.38
N GLY A 149 12.81 -4.75 -6.20
CA GLY A 149 11.86 -3.78 -5.65
C GLY A 149 12.49 -2.42 -5.35
N LEU A 150 13.78 -2.38 -4.98
CA LEU A 150 14.51 -1.15 -4.68
C LEU A 150 15.08 -0.45 -5.93
N ARG A 151 14.98 -1.03 -7.11
CA ARG A 151 15.37 -0.36 -8.37
C ARG A 151 14.29 0.64 -8.78
N VAL A 152 14.33 1.82 -8.19
CA VAL A 152 13.32 2.90 -8.41
C VAL A 152 13.08 3.16 -9.89
N GLY A 153 14.14 3.23 -10.71
CA GLY A 153 14.05 3.45 -12.16
C GLY A 153 13.25 2.37 -12.89
N ASP A 154 13.44 1.09 -12.54
CA ASP A 154 12.72 -0.03 -13.14
C ASP A 154 11.26 -0.07 -12.70
N VAL A 155 11.00 0.21 -11.42
CA VAL A 155 9.63 0.30 -10.88
C VAL A 155 8.88 1.45 -11.54
N LEU A 156 9.50 2.64 -11.63
CA LEU A 156 8.92 3.82 -12.27
C LEU A 156 8.63 3.55 -13.76
N ARG A 157 9.59 2.98 -14.50
CA ARG A 157 9.41 2.62 -15.91
C ARG A 157 8.23 1.67 -16.11
N ARG A 158 8.04 0.68 -15.22
CA ARG A 158 6.91 -0.25 -15.27
C ARG A 158 5.58 0.45 -14.97
N SER A 159 5.56 1.36 -14.00
CA SER A 159 4.37 2.15 -13.66
C SER A 159 3.98 3.11 -14.78
N THR A 160 4.96 3.70 -15.47
CA THR A 160 4.71 4.65 -16.57
C THR A 160 4.50 3.99 -17.94
N ALA A 161 4.82 2.71 -18.08
CA ALA A 161 4.67 1.98 -19.35
C ALA A 161 3.20 1.91 -19.83
N ASN A 162 2.26 1.81 -18.90
CA ASN A 162 0.83 1.88 -19.17
C ASN A 162 0.16 2.77 -18.09
N PRO A 163 0.14 4.10 -18.28
CA PRO A 163 -0.32 5.04 -17.25
C PRO A 163 -1.79 4.85 -16.89
N MET A 164 -2.64 4.48 -17.84
CA MET A 164 -4.06 4.22 -17.58
C MET A 164 -4.25 3.00 -16.66
N ASN A 165 -3.50 1.91 -16.92
CA ASN A 165 -3.55 0.72 -16.07
C ASN A 165 -3.04 1.00 -14.65
N THR A 166 -1.98 1.80 -14.55
CA THR A 166 -1.42 2.27 -13.26
C THR A 166 -2.41 3.16 -12.52
N LEU A 167 -3.06 4.09 -13.22
CA LEU A 167 -4.07 4.97 -12.62
C LEU A 167 -5.25 4.16 -12.07
N ILE A 168 -5.79 3.24 -12.85
CA ILE A 168 -6.90 2.39 -12.43
C ILE A 168 -6.51 1.56 -11.21
N ALA A 169 -5.35 0.89 -11.26
CA ALA A 169 -4.87 0.08 -10.14
C ALA A 169 -4.65 0.92 -8.88
N GLY A 170 -4.05 2.11 -8.99
CA GLY A 170 -3.84 3.02 -7.88
C GLY A 170 -5.16 3.51 -7.25
N LEU A 171 -6.13 3.90 -8.06
CA LEU A 171 -7.47 4.28 -7.57
C LEU A 171 -8.17 3.12 -6.86
N MET A 172 -8.05 1.90 -7.38
CA MET A 172 -8.61 0.70 -6.74
C MET A 172 -7.90 0.40 -5.41
N LEU A 173 -6.58 0.62 -5.30
CA LEU A 173 -5.86 0.48 -4.04
C LEU A 173 -6.30 1.51 -3.01
N ILE A 174 -6.57 2.75 -3.43
CA ILE A 174 -7.16 3.77 -2.56
C ILE A 174 -8.53 3.29 -2.06
N ALA A 175 -9.38 2.77 -2.95
CA ALA A 175 -10.68 2.23 -2.55
C ALA A 175 -10.55 1.03 -1.59
N ALA A 176 -9.58 0.12 -1.81
CA ALA A 176 -9.28 -0.96 -0.88
C ALA A 176 -8.82 -0.46 0.50
N SER A 177 -8.07 0.65 0.53
CA SER A 177 -7.65 1.30 1.78
C SER A 177 -8.85 1.90 2.54
N PHE A 178 -9.83 2.45 1.83
CA PHE A 178 -11.09 2.87 2.43
C PHE A 178 -11.83 1.70 3.08
N VAL A 179 -11.92 0.55 2.41
CA VAL A 179 -12.52 -0.66 3.00
C VAL A 179 -11.79 -1.06 4.26
N SER A 180 -10.45 -1.02 4.25
CA SER A 180 -9.66 -1.29 5.45
C SER A 180 -9.99 -0.34 6.61
N SER A 181 -10.19 0.96 6.34
CA SER A 181 -10.48 1.95 7.36
C SER A 181 -11.89 1.88 7.94
N LEU A 182 -12.85 1.28 7.22
CA LEU A 182 -14.21 1.08 7.75
C LEU A 182 -14.24 0.23 9.03
N GLY A 183 -13.23 -0.61 9.23
CA GLY A 183 -13.07 -1.40 10.45
C GLY A 183 -12.91 -0.58 11.73
N VAL A 184 -12.51 0.71 11.62
CA VAL A 184 -12.43 1.63 12.78
C VAL A 184 -13.80 1.83 13.40
N ILE A 185 -14.87 1.84 12.59
CA ILE A 185 -16.25 1.98 13.04
C ILE A 185 -16.67 0.78 13.91
N ALA A 186 -16.10 -0.39 13.69
CA ALA A 186 -16.34 -1.61 14.46
C ALA A 186 -15.34 -1.77 15.62
N CYS A 187 -15.18 -0.73 16.44
CA CYS A 187 -14.44 -0.74 17.72
C CYS A 187 -12.99 -1.26 17.63
N PHE A 188 -12.16 -0.71 16.73
CA PHE A 188 -10.74 -1.07 16.54
C PHE A 188 -10.48 -2.54 16.14
N VAL A 189 -11.23 -3.49 16.69
CA VAL A 189 -11.09 -4.91 16.36
C VAL A 189 -11.44 -5.18 14.89
N GLY A 190 -12.43 -4.47 14.37
CA GLY A 190 -12.85 -4.58 12.97
C GLY A 190 -11.75 -4.25 11.96
N VAL A 191 -10.79 -3.38 12.32
CA VAL A 191 -9.69 -2.97 11.43
C VAL A 191 -8.86 -4.18 10.97
N PHE A 192 -8.60 -5.15 11.83
CA PHE A 192 -7.79 -6.31 11.49
C PHE A 192 -8.48 -7.19 10.44
N PHE A 193 -9.80 -7.33 10.52
CA PHE A 193 -10.59 -8.13 9.58
C PHE A 193 -10.80 -7.39 8.26
N THR A 194 -11.11 -6.09 8.31
CA THR A 194 -11.23 -5.29 7.09
C THR A 194 -9.88 -5.11 6.39
N ALA A 195 -8.76 -5.05 7.12
CA ALA A 195 -7.43 -5.09 6.55
C ALA A 195 -7.13 -6.41 5.83
N ALA A 196 -7.51 -7.55 6.43
CA ALA A 196 -7.39 -8.86 5.77
C ALA A 196 -8.22 -8.93 4.48
N TYR A 197 -9.44 -8.39 4.50
CA TYR A 197 -10.28 -8.30 3.30
C TYR A 197 -9.65 -7.38 2.24
N ALA A 198 -9.13 -6.23 2.64
CA ALA A 198 -8.43 -5.31 1.75
C ALA A 198 -7.18 -5.95 1.12
N LEU A 199 -6.43 -6.78 1.85
CA LEU A 199 -5.32 -7.56 1.30
C LEU A 199 -5.79 -8.56 0.23
N ALA A 200 -6.94 -9.21 0.43
CA ALA A 200 -7.54 -10.05 -0.60
C ALA A 200 -7.89 -9.23 -1.85
N MET A 201 -8.54 -8.07 -1.70
CA MET A 201 -8.83 -7.16 -2.81
C MET A 201 -7.54 -6.76 -3.55
N GLN A 202 -6.48 -6.42 -2.81
CA GLN A 202 -5.18 -6.04 -3.39
C GLN A 202 -4.58 -7.15 -4.23
N ALA A 203 -4.73 -8.42 -3.85
CA ALA A 203 -4.26 -9.56 -4.66
C ALA A 203 -4.89 -9.54 -6.07
N TRP A 204 -6.18 -9.29 -6.15
CA TRP A 204 -6.90 -9.19 -7.43
C TRP A 204 -6.48 -7.95 -8.23
N ILE A 205 -6.35 -6.79 -7.56
CA ILE A 205 -5.94 -5.53 -8.21
C ILE A 205 -4.55 -5.68 -8.83
N ILE A 206 -3.59 -6.24 -8.10
CA ILE A 206 -2.22 -6.44 -8.56
C ILE A 206 -2.19 -7.46 -9.71
N ARG A 207 -2.99 -8.52 -9.64
CA ARG A 207 -3.11 -9.48 -10.73
C ARG A 207 -3.71 -8.84 -11.99
N SER A 208 -4.75 -8.01 -11.84
CA SER A 208 -5.33 -7.27 -12.96
C SER A 208 -4.33 -6.29 -13.59
N PHE A 209 -3.54 -5.61 -12.77
CA PHE A 209 -2.45 -4.76 -13.23
C PHE A 209 -1.38 -5.56 -13.99
N GLU A 210 -1.01 -6.74 -13.50
CA GLU A 210 -0.06 -7.65 -14.14
C GLU A 210 -0.52 -8.05 -15.55
N ILE A 211 -1.78 -8.44 -15.69
CA ILE A 211 -2.38 -8.81 -16.98
C ILE A 211 -2.42 -7.59 -17.92
N GLY A 212 -2.89 -6.44 -17.46
CA GLY A 212 -2.98 -5.23 -18.26
C GLY A 212 -1.62 -4.67 -18.69
N SER A 213 -0.55 -4.97 -17.93
CA SER A 213 0.82 -4.58 -18.26
C SER A 213 1.49 -5.54 -19.24
N ALA A 214 1.01 -6.78 -19.34
CA ALA A 214 1.52 -7.81 -20.25
C ALA A 214 0.83 -7.76 -21.64
N ALA A 215 -0.32 -7.08 -21.75
CA ALA A 215 -1.01 -6.96 -23.03
C ALA A 215 -0.16 -6.17 -24.05
N PRO A 216 -0.02 -6.63 -25.31
CA PRO A 216 0.65 -5.87 -26.35
C PRO A 216 -0.04 -4.51 -26.49
N LYS A 217 0.74 -3.43 -26.64
CA LYS A 217 0.18 -2.13 -27.03
C LYS A 217 -0.54 -2.36 -28.35
N ALA A 218 -1.87 -2.21 -28.36
CA ALA A 218 -2.61 -2.10 -29.60
C ALA A 218 -2.00 -0.93 -30.37
N GLY A 219 -1.30 -1.26 -31.48
CA GLY A 219 -0.69 -0.30 -32.39
C GLY A 219 -1.74 0.52 -33.13
#